data_e666a8bf8cf080e265f79db0654db04c
#
_entry.id   e666a8bf8cf080e265f79db0654db04c
#
_cell.length_a   1.000
_cell.length_b   1.000
_cell.length_c   1.000
_cell.angle_alpha   90.00
_cell.angle_beta   90.00
_cell.angle_gamma   90.00
#
_symmetry.space_group_name_H-M   'P 1'
#
loop_
_entity.id
_entity.type
_entity.pdbx_description
1 polymer ?
#
loop_
_entity_poly.entity_id
_entity_poly.type
_entity_poly.pdbx_seq_one_letter_code
_entity_poly.pdbx_strand_id
1 'polypeptide(L)'
;MNKLIFNYLPYNNQKQNELYSKIDKIINENSSNDTLVVVESGMAQKHYFAYVNKSKLLVKNNIIAFEDFLDRIFLSNKKVLGDIKRFFLFYSCLKADIKKKLNINNYFECIEIADDFFEFFSYIKNKDMLKFLNLSKWQKEKFEIFFEIKEEMDKFLDENSYIPS
;
A
#
# COMPACT_ATOMS: atom_id res chain seq x y z
N MET A 1 -2.52 -32.60 -2.15
CA MET A 1 -2.95 -31.67 -3.21
C MET A 1 -3.82 -30.61 -2.58
N ASN A 2 -3.35 -29.38 -2.42
CA ASN A 2 -4.11 -28.31 -1.77
C ASN A 2 -5.24 -27.87 -2.72
N LYS A 3 -6.48 -28.00 -2.26
CA LYS A 3 -7.65 -27.63 -3.06
C LYS A 3 -8.05 -26.20 -2.71
N LEU A 4 -7.99 -25.30 -3.68
CA LEU A 4 -8.52 -23.94 -3.54
C LEU A 4 -10.05 -23.97 -3.72
N ILE A 5 -10.79 -23.49 -2.73
CA ILE A 5 -12.24 -23.46 -2.74
C ILE A 5 -12.71 -22.01 -2.73
N PHE A 6 -13.45 -21.60 -3.77
CA PHE A 6 -14.07 -20.29 -3.83
C PHE A 6 -15.54 -20.40 -3.41
N ASN A 7 -15.95 -19.58 -2.42
CA ASN A 7 -17.33 -19.47 -2.00
C ASN A 7 -17.84 -18.06 -2.28
N TYR A 8 -18.84 -17.93 -3.15
CA TYR A 8 -19.53 -16.66 -3.38
C TYR A 8 -20.70 -16.53 -2.39
N LEU A 9 -20.69 -15.48 -1.59
CA LEU A 9 -21.82 -15.14 -0.72
C LEU A 9 -22.40 -13.79 -1.16
N PRO A 10 -23.69 -13.70 -1.50
CA PRO A 10 -24.31 -12.42 -1.81
C PRO A 10 -24.31 -11.53 -0.55
N TYR A 11 -24.03 -10.25 -0.77
CA TYR A 11 -23.93 -9.26 0.30
C TYR A 11 -25.31 -8.97 0.91
N ASN A 12 -25.58 -9.49 2.11
CA ASN A 12 -26.62 -9.01 2.99
C ASN A 12 -26.25 -9.27 4.45
N ASN A 13 -26.79 -8.47 5.36
CA ASN A 13 -26.43 -8.51 6.79
C ASN A 13 -26.73 -9.86 7.48
N GLN A 14 -27.70 -10.62 7.02
CA GLN A 14 -27.99 -11.96 7.58
C GLN A 14 -26.93 -12.99 7.22
N LYS A 15 -26.28 -12.82 6.07
CA LYS A 15 -25.26 -13.76 5.59
C LYS A 15 -23.85 -13.47 6.10
N GLN A 16 -23.58 -12.30 6.68
CA GLN A 16 -22.33 -12.06 7.39
C GLN A 16 -22.15 -13.03 8.56
N ASN A 17 -23.22 -13.30 9.31
CA ASN A 17 -23.17 -14.24 10.42
C ASN A 17 -22.91 -15.68 9.92
N GLU A 18 -23.41 -16.06 8.77
CA GLU A 18 -23.12 -17.36 8.14
C GLU A 18 -21.65 -17.45 7.70
N LEU A 19 -21.10 -16.37 7.15
CA LEU A 19 -19.67 -16.31 6.79
C LEU A 19 -18.79 -16.48 8.03
N TYR A 20 -19.08 -15.71 9.07
CA TYR A 20 -18.32 -15.79 10.33
C TYR A 20 -18.43 -17.16 10.98
N SER A 21 -19.62 -17.78 10.97
CA SER A 21 -19.81 -19.15 11.46
C SER A 21 -18.98 -20.18 10.66
N LYS A 22 -18.87 -20.02 9.33
CA LYS A 22 -18.03 -20.87 8.49
C LYS A 22 -16.54 -20.68 8.80
N ILE A 23 -16.10 -19.44 9.02
CA ILE A 23 -14.71 -19.12 9.42
C ILE A 23 -14.40 -19.79 10.75
N ASP A 24 -15.29 -19.64 11.74
CA ASP A 24 -15.13 -20.28 13.06
C ASP A 24 -15.05 -21.81 12.96
N LYS A 25 -15.88 -22.41 12.10
CA LYS A 25 -15.83 -23.86 11.85
C LYS A 25 -14.47 -24.28 11.27
N ILE A 26 -13.97 -23.58 10.28
CA ILE A 26 -12.66 -23.85 9.66
C ILE A 26 -11.53 -23.71 10.69
N ILE A 27 -11.56 -22.67 11.53
CA ILE A 27 -10.55 -22.44 12.58
C ILE A 27 -10.61 -23.55 13.63
N ASN A 28 -11.80 -24.03 13.99
CA ASN A 28 -11.97 -25.08 14.98
C ASN A 28 -11.63 -26.50 14.45
N GLU A 29 -11.88 -26.75 13.18
CA GLU A 29 -11.57 -28.03 12.52
C GLU A 29 -10.07 -28.18 12.20
N ASN A 30 -9.40 -27.08 11.91
CA ASN A 30 -7.97 -27.04 11.68
C ASN A 30 -7.29 -26.50 12.93
N SER A 31 -6.10 -26.98 13.24
CA SER A 31 -5.34 -26.41 14.34
C SER A 31 -5.32 -24.87 14.22
N SER A 32 -5.74 -24.18 15.27
CA SER A 32 -5.79 -22.70 15.27
C SER A 32 -4.42 -22.03 15.01
N ASN A 33 -3.33 -22.81 15.09
CA ASN A 33 -1.98 -22.33 14.83
C ASN A 33 -1.62 -22.37 13.33
N ASP A 34 -2.35 -23.17 12.54
CA ASP A 34 -2.04 -23.41 11.12
C ASP A 34 -3.00 -22.71 10.17
N THR A 35 -3.99 -21.97 10.71
CA THR A 35 -4.99 -21.27 9.93
C THR A 35 -4.81 -19.78 10.04
N LEU A 36 -4.64 -19.10 8.91
CA LEU A 36 -4.64 -17.65 8.79
C LEU A 36 -5.86 -17.22 7.96
N VAL A 37 -6.68 -16.34 8.52
CA VAL A 37 -7.83 -15.74 7.86
C VAL A 37 -7.45 -14.35 7.40
N VAL A 38 -7.47 -14.13 6.10
CA VAL A 38 -7.22 -12.81 5.50
C VAL A 38 -8.57 -12.21 5.11
N VAL A 39 -8.85 -11.02 5.61
CA VAL A 39 -10.07 -10.26 5.33
C VAL A 39 -9.75 -9.03 4.49
N GLU A 40 -10.76 -8.54 3.77
CA GLU A 40 -10.61 -7.47 2.79
C GLU A 40 -10.02 -6.18 3.39
N SER A 41 -10.41 -5.82 4.61
CA SER A 41 -10.00 -4.55 5.23
C SER A 41 -9.97 -4.62 6.76
N GLY A 42 -9.32 -3.64 7.39
CA GLY A 42 -9.34 -3.47 8.84
C GLY A 42 -10.75 -3.29 9.41
N MET A 43 -11.70 -2.77 8.62
CA MET A 43 -13.11 -2.68 9.02
C MET A 43 -13.76 -4.07 9.08
N ALA A 44 -13.54 -4.93 8.08
CA ALA A 44 -14.01 -6.31 8.07
C ALA A 44 -13.41 -7.11 9.25
N GLN A 45 -12.14 -6.88 9.57
CA GLN A 45 -11.47 -7.45 10.74
C GLN A 45 -12.16 -7.04 12.05
N LYS A 46 -12.47 -5.74 12.22
CA LYS A 46 -13.18 -5.22 13.39
C LYS A 46 -14.59 -5.81 13.52
N HIS A 47 -15.32 -5.94 12.42
CA HIS A 47 -16.64 -6.57 12.41
C HIS A 47 -16.58 -8.03 12.82
N TYR A 48 -15.60 -8.78 12.34
CA TYR A 48 -15.41 -10.16 12.75
C TYR A 48 -15.06 -10.27 14.24
N PHE A 49 -14.17 -9.44 14.76
CA PHE A 49 -13.87 -9.41 16.19
C PHE A 49 -15.09 -9.06 17.05
N ALA A 50 -15.93 -8.13 16.61
CA ALA A 50 -17.17 -7.81 17.30
C ALA A 50 -18.16 -8.99 17.32
N TYR A 51 -18.21 -9.79 16.25
CA TYR A 51 -18.99 -11.02 16.21
C TYR A 51 -18.45 -12.07 17.21
N VAL A 52 -17.16 -12.31 17.19
CA VAL A 52 -16.49 -13.29 18.08
C VAL A 52 -16.64 -12.90 19.54
N ASN A 53 -16.49 -11.62 19.89
CA ASN A 53 -16.67 -11.15 21.26
C ASN A 53 -18.09 -11.41 21.80
N LYS A 54 -19.11 -11.43 20.95
CA LYS A 54 -20.47 -11.82 21.32
C LYS A 54 -20.59 -13.29 21.64
N SER A 55 -19.85 -14.14 20.94
CA SER A 55 -19.87 -15.60 21.13
C SER A 55 -18.92 -16.10 22.23
N LYS A 56 -18.15 -15.21 22.87
CA LYS A 56 -17.12 -15.53 23.88
C LYS A 56 -16.02 -16.49 23.41
N LEU A 57 -15.80 -16.59 22.12
CA LEU A 57 -14.68 -17.33 21.53
C LEU A 57 -13.41 -16.49 21.66
N LEU A 58 -12.38 -17.04 22.29
CA LEU A 58 -11.04 -16.47 22.29
C LEU A 58 -10.38 -16.75 20.93
N VAL A 59 -10.45 -15.80 20.03
CA VAL A 59 -9.74 -15.88 18.74
C VAL A 59 -8.31 -15.42 18.95
N LYS A 60 -7.37 -16.32 18.73
CA LYS A 60 -5.96 -15.95 18.61
C LYS A 60 -5.78 -15.08 17.35
N ASN A 61 -4.70 -14.30 17.28
CA ASN A 61 -4.34 -13.33 16.24
C ASN A 61 -4.17 -13.92 14.82
N ASN A 62 -5.07 -14.81 14.39
CA ASN A 62 -5.01 -15.50 13.11
C ASN A 62 -5.85 -14.81 12.03
N ILE A 63 -6.38 -13.61 12.33
CA ILE A 63 -7.17 -12.84 11.38
C ILE A 63 -6.48 -11.52 11.16
N ILE A 64 -6.13 -11.26 9.91
CA ILE A 64 -5.45 -10.05 9.50
C ILE A 64 -6.16 -9.39 8.31
N ALA A 65 -6.05 -8.09 8.21
CA ALA A 65 -6.45 -7.37 7.02
C ALA A 65 -5.51 -7.70 5.84
N PHE A 66 -6.01 -7.59 4.61
CA PHE A 66 -5.23 -7.91 3.42
C PHE A 66 -3.96 -7.04 3.31
N GLU A 67 -4.05 -5.79 3.70
CA GLU A 67 -2.89 -4.88 3.74
C GLU A 67 -1.81 -5.39 4.70
N ASP A 68 -2.17 -5.76 5.93
CA ASP A 68 -1.26 -6.33 6.92
C ASP A 68 -0.70 -7.69 6.47
N PHE A 69 -1.48 -8.45 5.69
CA PHE A 69 -1.02 -9.72 5.11
C PHE A 69 0.08 -9.50 4.10
N LEU A 70 -0.08 -8.52 3.19
CA LEU A 70 0.94 -8.18 2.22
C LEU A 70 2.26 -7.79 2.90
N ASP A 71 2.20 -6.99 3.97
CA ASP A 71 3.37 -6.60 4.75
C ASP A 71 4.08 -7.81 5.40
N ARG A 72 3.31 -8.81 5.84
CA ARG A 72 3.87 -10.03 6.45
C ARG A 72 4.52 -10.99 5.47
N ILE A 73 4.00 -11.10 4.25
CA ILE A 73 4.58 -11.96 3.20
C ILE A 73 5.70 -11.28 2.46
N PHE A 74 5.84 -9.97 2.60
CA PHE A 74 6.89 -9.22 1.96
C PHE A 74 8.23 -9.48 2.67
N LEU A 75 8.97 -10.43 2.13
CA LEU A 75 10.30 -10.80 2.64
C LEU A 75 11.36 -9.95 1.92
N SER A 76 11.87 -8.95 2.61
CA SER A 76 12.99 -8.13 2.13
C SER A 76 14.00 -7.91 3.25
N ASN A 77 15.28 -7.94 2.87
CA ASN A 77 16.36 -7.48 3.75
C ASN A 77 16.45 -5.95 3.82
N LYS A 78 15.70 -5.25 2.95
CA LYS A 78 15.62 -3.79 2.92
C LYS A 78 14.46 -3.31 3.77
N LYS A 79 14.59 -2.11 4.35
CA LYS A 79 13.53 -1.48 5.13
C LYS A 79 12.52 -0.80 4.21
N VAL A 80 11.22 -0.95 4.50
CA VAL A 80 10.16 -0.23 3.76
C VAL A 80 10.15 1.23 4.21
N LEU A 81 10.13 2.14 3.22
CA LEU A 81 10.00 3.57 3.47
C LEU A 81 8.49 3.89 3.62
N GLY A 82 8.04 4.13 4.87
CA GLY A 82 6.63 4.47 5.12
C GLY A 82 6.22 5.83 4.55
N ASP A 83 4.92 6.03 4.37
CA ASP A 83 4.32 7.17 3.68
C ASP A 83 4.84 8.54 4.12
N ILE A 84 4.88 8.81 5.42
CA ILE A 84 5.37 10.11 5.93
C ILE A 84 6.85 10.34 5.53
N LYS A 85 7.67 9.30 5.62
CA LYS A 85 9.10 9.40 5.31
C LYS A 85 9.36 9.63 3.82
N ARG A 86 8.51 9.11 2.93
CA ARG A 86 8.67 9.33 1.48
C ARG A 86 8.50 10.79 1.08
N PHE A 87 7.61 11.55 1.75
CA PHE A 87 7.46 12.99 1.52
C PHE A 87 8.69 13.78 1.98
N PHE A 88 9.26 13.43 3.14
CA PHE A 88 10.52 14.03 3.60
C PHE A 88 11.67 13.71 2.65
N LEU A 89 11.77 12.49 2.18
CA LEU A 89 12.78 12.11 1.20
C LEU A 89 12.61 12.90 -0.10
N PHE A 90 11.40 12.99 -0.63
CA PHE A 90 11.11 13.79 -1.82
C PHE A 90 11.61 15.22 -1.64
N TYR A 91 11.22 15.91 -0.55
CA TYR A 91 11.66 17.27 -0.26
C TYR A 91 13.19 17.40 -0.14
N SER A 92 13.85 16.40 0.44
CA SER A 92 15.31 16.37 0.62
C SER A 92 16.07 16.20 -0.71
N CYS A 93 15.47 15.48 -1.67
CA CYS A 93 16.04 15.29 -3.00
C CYS A 93 15.85 16.50 -3.93
N LEU A 94 15.02 17.48 -3.55
CA LEU A 94 14.81 18.68 -4.35
C LEU A 94 16.01 19.62 -4.30
N LYS A 95 16.72 19.74 -5.42
CA LYS A 95 17.78 20.75 -5.61
C LYS A 95 17.19 22.18 -5.60
N ALA A 96 18.02 23.15 -5.28
CA ALA A 96 17.59 24.56 -5.16
C ALA A 96 16.96 25.12 -6.45
N ASP A 97 17.48 24.76 -7.60
CA ASP A 97 16.95 25.15 -8.91
C ASP A 97 15.61 24.49 -9.22
N ILE A 98 15.42 23.22 -8.82
CA ILE A 98 14.16 22.49 -8.93
C ILE A 98 13.10 23.13 -8.03
N LYS A 99 13.44 23.42 -6.76
CA LYS A 99 12.53 24.11 -5.83
C LYS A 99 12.05 25.43 -6.42
N LYS A 100 12.96 26.19 -7.04
CA LYS A 100 12.61 27.45 -7.71
C LYS A 100 11.70 27.25 -8.93
N LYS A 101 11.98 26.26 -9.78
CA LYS A 101 11.16 25.95 -10.97
C LYS A 101 9.76 25.48 -10.59
N LEU A 102 9.60 24.74 -9.52
CA LEU A 102 8.34 24.25 -9.00
C LEU A 102 7.66 25.21 -8.02
N ASN A 103 8.28 26.39 -7.76
CA ASN A 103 7.80 27.41 -6.81
C ASN A 103 7.59 26.86 -5.37
N ILE A 104 8.49 25.98 -4.91
CA ILE A 104 8.47 25.37 -3.58
C ILE A 104 9.39 26.17 -2.65
N ASN A 105 8.81 26.84 -1.67
CA ASN A 105 9.57 27.62 -0.67
C ASN A 105 9.75 26.89 0.66
N ASN A 106 8.83 25.98 0.98
CA ASN A 106 8.84 25.22 2.22
C ASN A 106 8.32 23.79 2.04
N TYR A 107 8.43 22.98 3.10
CA TYR A 107 8.01 21.58 3.08
C TYR A 107 6.51 21.41 2.82
N PHE A 108 5.65 22.27 3.32
CA PHE A 108 4.20 22.13 3.18
C PHE A 108 3.74 22.35 1.73
N GLU A 109 4.34 23.32 1.03
CA GLU A 109 4.08 23.57 -0.39
C GLU A 109 4.54 22.39 -1.28
N CYS A 110 5.46 21.59 -0.75
CA CYS A 110 5.98 20.42 -1.43
C CYS A 110 4.98 19.25 -1.46
N ILE A 111 4.03 19.17 -0.50
CA ILE A 111 3.18 17.98 -0.32
C ILE A 111 2.31 17.70 -1.55
N GLU A 112 1.63 18.71 -2.10
CA GLU A 112 0.78 18.53 -3.28
C GLU A 112 1.59 18.08 -4.51
N ILE A 113 2.78 18.65 -4.69
CA ILE A 113 3.67 18.27 -5.79
C ILE A 113 4.23 16.86 -5.59
N ALA A 114 4.48 16.46 -4.34
CA ALA A 114 4.91 15.11 -4.01
C ALA A 114 3.80 14.09 -4.25
N ASP A 115 2.54 14.41 -3.94
CA ASP A 115 1.40 13.57 -4.27
C ASP A 115 1.27 13.38 -5.78
N ASP A 116 1.30 14.46 -6.57
CA ASP A 116 1.34 14.42 -8.04
C ASP A 116 2.49 13.54 -8.56
N PHE A 117 3.67 13.66 -7.95
CA PHE A 117 4.86 12.88 -8.30
C PHE A 117 4.65 11.38 -8.03
N PHE A 118 4.16 11.00 -6.86
CA PHE A 118 3.93 9.60 -6.53
C PHE A 118 2.79 9.00 -7.36
N GLU A 119 1.72 9.76 -7.59
CA GLU A 119 0.63 9.35 -8.48
C GLU A 119 1.14 9.17 -9.92
N PHE A 120 1.93 10.09 -10.43
CA PHE A 120 2.52 9.98 -11.76
C PHE A 120 3.31 8.67 -11.91
N PHE A 121 4.18 8.31 -10.95
CA PHE A 121 4.97 7.08 -11.01
C PHE A 121 4.20 5.80 -10.65
N SER A 122 2.98 5.91 -10.16
CA SER A 122 2.08 4.76 -10.06
C SER A 122 1.69 4.25 -11.44
N TYR A 123 1.54 5.14 -12.43
CA TYR A 123 1.14 4.83 -13.80
C TYR A 123 2.30 4.78 -14.79
N ILE A 124 3.25 5.72 -14.70
CA ILE A 124 4.36 5.88 -15.65
C ILE A 124 5.63 5.24 -15.10
N LYS A 125 6.02 4.12 -15.66
CA LYS A 125 7.19 3.35 -15.16
C LYS A 125 8.52 3.78 -15.82
N ASN A 126 8.48 4.35 -17.01
CA ASN A 126 9.67 4.80 -17.74
C ASN A 126 9.36 5.98 -18.69
N LYS A 127 10.40 6.68 -19.13
CA LYS A 127 10.29 7.84 -20.05
C LYS A 127 9.70 7.48 -21.41
N ASP A 128 9.84 6.24 -21.87
CA ASP A 128 9.34 5.86 -23.19
C ASP A 128 7.82 5.88 -23.27
N MET A 129 7.14 5.65 -22.13
CA MET A 129 5.68 5.75 -22.06
C MET A 129 5.17 7.16 -22.39
N LEU A 130 5.97 8.20 -22.15
CA LEU A 130 5.59 9.60 -22.46
C LEU A 130 5.52 9.86 -23.96
N LYS A 131 6.20 9.07 -24.80
CA LYS A 131 6.19 9.21 -26.26
C LYS A 131 4.80 8.98 -26.86
N PHE A 132 3.95 8.21 -26.18
CA PHE A 132 2.60 7.89 -26.60
C PHE A 132 1.55 8.90 -26.11
N LEU A 133 1.96 9.90 -25.31
CA LEU A 133 1.07 10.89 -24.73
C LEU A 133 1.19 12.21 -25.52
N ASN A 134 0.05 12.83 -25.83
CA ASN A 134 0.02 14.16 -26.43
C ASN A 134 0.20 15.23 -25.34
N LEU A 135 1.45 15.46 -24.94
CA LEU A 135 1.80 16.38 -23.86
C LEU A 135 2.09 17.78 -24.38
N SER A 136 1.59 18.78 -23.66
CA SER A 136 1.99 20.19 -23.84
C SER A 136 3.47 20.39 -23.45
N LYS A 137 4.07 21.50 -23.90
CA LYS A 137 5.45 21.83 -23.53
C LYS A 137 5.65 21.89 -22.03
N TRP A 138 4.74 22.53 -21.30
CA TRP A 138 4.77 22.62 -19.83
C TRP A 138 4.72 21.25 -19.13
N GLN A 139 3.86 20.34 -19.60
CA GLN A 139 3.79 18.99 -19.03
C GLN A 139 5.09 18.21 -19.25
N LYS A 140 5.69 18.33 -20.44
CA LYS A 140 6.98 17.69 -20.71
C LYS A 140 8.06 18.17 -19.76
N GLU A 141 8.17 19.49 -19.57
CA GLU A 141 9.13 20.10 -18.64
C GLU A 141 8.90 19.63 -17.19
N LYS A 142 7.63 19.56 -16.72
CA LYS A 142 7.28 19.05 -15.39
C LYS A 142 7.70 17.58 -15.23
N PHE A 143 7.42 16.76 -16.23
CA PHE A 143 7.74 15.33 -16.15
C PHE A 143 9.24 15.04 -16.25
N GLU A 144 10.00 15.83 -17.00
CA GLU A 144 11.46 15.75 -17.00
C GLU A 144 12.02 16.01 -15.60
N ILE A 145 11.52 17.04 -14.91
CA ILE A 145 11.86 17.31 -13.51
C ILE A 145 11.50 16.13 -12.60
N PHE A 146 10.35 15.52 -12.78
CA PHE A 146 9.94 14.35 -12.00
C PHE A 146 10.90 13.16 -12.18
N PHE A 147 11.36 12.90 -13.39
CA PHE A 147 12.36 11.84 -13.61
C PHE A 147 13.70 12.18 -12.97
N GLU A 148 14.13 13.44 -12.98
CA GLU A 148 15.37 13.87 -12.30
C GLU A 148 15.25 13.64 -10.77
N ILE A 149 14.14 14.01 -10.17
CA ILE A 149 13.89 13.79 -8.74
C ILE A 149 13.87 12.28 -8.44
N LYS A 150 13.22 11.49 -9.30
CA LYS A 150 13.15 10.03 -9.12
C LYS A 150 14.54 9.40 -9.12
N GLU A 151 15.43 9.79 -10.03
CA GLU A 151 16.80 9.28 -10.07
C GLU A 151 17.57 9.55 -8.77
N GLU A 152 17.40 10.75 -8.17
CA GLU A 152 18.02 11.08 -6.90
C GLU A 152 17.41 10.29 -5.73
N MET A 153 16.08 10.10 -5.73
CA MET A 153 15.40 9.28 -4.73
C MET A 153 15.81 7.81 -4.82
N ASP A 154 15.86 7.24 -6.03
CA ASP A 154 16.25 5.85 -6.23
C ASP A 154 17.69 5.59 -5.75
N LYS A 155 18.62 6.52 -6.01
CA LYS A 155 19.99 6.44 -5.47
C LYS A 155 20.00 6.42 -3.93
N PHE A 156 19.25 7.34 -3.31
CA PHE A 156 19.17 7.38 -1.85
C PHE A 156 18.60 6.08 -1.27
N LEU A 157 17.55 5.53 -1.90
CA LEU A 157 16.93 4.29 -1.45
C LEU A 157 17.89 3.11 -1.54
N ASP A 158 18.64 3.01 -2.64
CA ASP A 158 19.62 1.94 -2.82
C ASP A 158 20.82 2.05 -1.86
N GLU A 159 21.39 3.25 -1.69
CA GLU A 159 22.50 3.50 -0.78
C GLU A 159 22.15 3.21 0.68
N ASN A 160 20.89 3.41 1.07
CA ASN A 160 20.43 3.24 2.46
C ASN A 160 19.67 1.94 2.70
N SER A 161 19.62 1.06 1.71
CA SER A 161 18.90 -0.23 1.79
C SER A 161 17.41 -0.07 2.13
N TYR A 162 16.77 0.93 1.52
CA TYR A 162 15.31 1.10 1.57
C TYR A 162 14.66 0.63 0.29
N ILE A 163 13.36 0.34 0.39
CA ILE A 163 12.45 0.14 -0.74
C ILE A 163 11.25 1.09 -0.57
N PRO A 164 10.70 1.62 -1.67
CA PRO A 164 9.46 2.39 -1.61
C PRO A 164 8.30 1.51 -1.14
N SER A 165 7.39 2.11 -0.39
CA SER A 165 6.11 1.49 -0.01
C SER A 165 5.18 1.38 -1.20
#